data_7701b5be3682edd61fc58ceb20d6e0e5
#
_entry.id   7701b5be3682edd61fc58ceb20d6e0e5
#
_cell.length_a   1.000
_cell.length_b   1.000
_cell.length_c   1.000
_cell.angle_alpha   90.00
_cell.angle_beta   90.00
_cell.angle_gamma   90.00
#
_symmetry.space_group_name_H-M   'P 1'
#
loop_
_entity.id
_entity.type
_entity.pdbx_description
1 polymer ?
#
loop_
_entity_poly.entity_id
_entity_poly.type
_entity_poly.pdbx_seq_one_letter_code
_entity_poly.pdbx_strand_id
1 'polypeptide(L)'
;MANKEYLNVNELATLFGLNVQTLHYYDKIGILKPSYRDPKNGYRKYRFDQTYKLASIRYMRKLGYSIEAVRDFQDTKSPDEALKRLKERSAAIHAQWEEMMRIDHAIL
;
A
#
# COMPACT_ATOMS: atom_id res chain seq x y z
N MET A 1 -14.10 3.36 -28.08
CA MET A 1 -14.01 2.83 -26.71
C MET A 1 -13.60 3.95 -25.76
N ALA A 2 -14.39 4.18 -24.73
CA ALA A 2 -14.07 5.24 -23.77
C ALA A 2 -12.82 4.86 -22.99
N ASN A 3 -11.80 5.72 -22.98
CA ASN A 3 -10.66 5.56 -22.12
C ASN A 3 -11.12 5.85 -20.70
N LYS A 4 -10.99 4.86 -19.84
CA LYS A 4 -11.36 4.99 -18.45
C LYS A 4 -10.21 5.68 -17.70
N GLU A 5 -10.29 6.99 -17.60
CA GLU A 5 -9.27 7.78 -16.87
C GLU A 5 -9.40 7.62 -15.37
N TYR A 6 -10.60 7.29 -14.89
CA TYR A 6 -10.89 7.20 -13.47
C TYR A 6 -11.55 5.87 -13.13
N LEU A 7 -11.23 5.39 -11.93
CA LEU A 7 -11.88 4.24 -11.32
C LEU A 7 -12.67 4.72 -10.11
N ASN A 8 -13.88 4.18 -9.92
CA ASN A 8 -14.58 4.43 -8.67
C ASN A 8 -13.99 3.50 -7.57
N VAL A 9 -14.41 3.73 -6.33
CA VAL A 9 -13.84 2.99 -5.20
C VAL A 9 -14.14 1.48 -5.29
N ASN A 10 -15.30 1.11 -5.79
CA ASN A 10 -15.66 -0.30 -5.95
C ASN A 10 -14.83 -0.99 -7.01
N GLU A 11 -14.60 -0.32 -8.13
CA GLU A 11 -13.75 -0.84 -9.20
C GLU A 11 -12.32 -1.05 -8.72
N LEU A 12 -11.80 -0.06 -7.99
CA LEU A 12 -10.44 -0.14 -7.46
C LEU A 12 -10.31 -1.27 -6.43
N ALA A 13 -11.27 -1.40 -5.54
CA ALA A 13 -11.30 -2.46 -4.55
C ALA A 13 -11.35 -3.84 -5.23
N THR A 14 -12.19 -4.00 -6.23
CA THR A 14 -12.33 -5.26 -6.97
C THR A 14 -11.02 -5.61 -7.68
N LEU A 15 -10.38 -4.63 -8.31
CA LEU A 15 -9.14 -4.83 -9.04
C LEU A 15 -8.03 -5.38 -8.15
N PHE A 16 -7.97 -4.94 -6.90
CA PHE A 16 -6.92 -5.33 -5.96
C PHE A 16 -7.37 -6.40 -4.96
N GLY A 17 -8.62 -6.85 -5.03
CA GLY A 17 -9.15 -7.81 -4.07
C GLY A 17 -9.21 -7.26 -2.66
N LEU A 18 -9.47 -5.96 -2.54
CA LEU A 18 -9.54 -5.27 -1.25
C LEU A 18 -10.99 -4.96 -0.87
N ASN A 19 -11.20 -4.75 0.42
CA ASN A 19 -12.45 -4.25 0.94
C ASN A 19 -12.53 -2.75 0.70
N VAL A 20 -13.72 -2.25 0.33
CA VAL A 20 -13.95 -0.82 0.13
C VAL A 20 -13.63 -0.02 1.40
N GLN A 21 -13.90 -0.59 2.57
CA GLN A 21 -13.58 0.04 3.84
C GLN A 21 -12.08 0.32 4.01
N THR A 22 -11.24 -0.56 3.49
CA THR A 22 -9.78 -0.35 3.50
C THR A 22 -9.42 0.91 2.71
N LEU A 23 -10.02 1.09 1.54
CA LEU A 23 -9.77 2.27 0.72
C LEU A 23 -10.29 3.55 1.38
N HIS A 24 -11.45 3.48 2.03
CA HIS A 24 -11.97 4.61 2.81
C HIS A 24 -11.03 4.98 3.95
N TYR A 25 -10.47 3.98 4.61
CA TYR A 25 -9.50 4.20 5.68
C TYR A 25 -8.22 4.85 5.15
N TYR A 26 -7.72 4.37 4.00
CA TYR A 26 -6.52 4.95 3.38
C TYR A 26 -6.73 6.41 2.97
N ASP A 27 -7.93 6.75 2.52
CA ASP A 27 -8.30 8.13 2.25
C ASP A 27 -8.30 8.95 3.55
N LYS A 28 -8.92 8.43 4.59
CA LYS A 28 -9.04 9.11 5.89
C LYS A 28 -7.67 9.46 6.47
N ILE A 29 -6.74 8.51 6.43
CA ILE A 29 -5.40 8.73 6.99
C ILE A 29 -4.44 9.38 5.99
N GLY A 30 -4.85 9.54 4.75
CA GLY A 30 -4.11 10.31 3.76
C GLY A 30 -3.02 9.55 2.99
N ILE A 31 -2.94 8.23 3.09
CA ILE A 31 -1.92 7.49 2.33
C ILE A 31 -2.35 7.20 0.89
N LEU A 32 -3.65 7.21 0.61
CA LEU A 32 -4.18 7.08 -0.74
C LEU A 32 -5.48 7.88 -0.84
N LYS A 33 -5.36 9.12 -1.25
CA LYS A 33 -6.52 10.00 -1.44
C LYS A 33 -7.04 9.89 -2.86
N PRO A 34 -8.37 9.93 -3.05
CA PRO A 34 -8.91 10.01 -4.41
C PRO A 34 -8.44 11.30 -5.06
N SER A 35 -8.18 11.23 -6.36
CA SER A 35 -7.77 12.42 -7.11
C SER A 35 -8.93 13.37 -7.36
N TYR A 36 -10.17 12.87 -7.22
CA TYR A 36 -11.36 13.64 -7.53
C TYR A 36 -12.54 13.11 -6.72
N ARG A 37 -13.41 14.01 -6.27
CA ARG A 37 -14.70 13.66 -5.67
C ARG A 37 -15.78 14.29 -6.53
N ASP A 38 -16.76 13.48 -6.93
CA ASP A 38 -17.89 13.98 -7.72
C ASP A 38 -18.68 14.99 -6.87
N PRO A 39 -18.80 16.25 -7.32
CA PRO A 39 -19.54 17.26 -6.54
C PRO A 39 -21.02 16.97 -6.38
N LYS A 40 -21.58 16.12 -7.24
CA LYS A 40 -23.02 15.80 -7.19
C LYS A 40 -23.35 14.78 -6.11
N ASN A 41 -22.46 13.80 -5.89
CA ASN A 41 -22.74 12.67 -4.99
C ASN A 41 -21.62 12.38 -4.00
N GLY A 42 -20.51 13.10 -4.07
CA GLY A 42 -19.37 12.90 -3.19
C GLY A 42 -18.60 11.62 -3.44
N TYR A 43 -18.91 10.90 -4.50
CA TYR A 43 -18.25 9.64 -4.79
C TYR A 43 -16.78 9.87 -5.16
N ARG A 44 -15.94 8.98 -4.64
CA ARG A 44 -14.50 9.03 -4.85
C ARG A 44 -14.15 8.50 -6.22
N LYS A 45 -13.26 9.23 -6.91
CA LYS A 45 -12.71 8.82 -8.19
C LYS A 45 -11.20 8.79 -8.09
N TYR A 46 -10.62 7.68 -8.50
CA TYR A 46 -9.17 7.49 -8.49
C TYR A 46 -8.68 7.48 -9.92
N ARG A 47 -7.60 8.22 -10.17
CA ARG A 47 -6.95 8.16 -11.49
C ARG A 47 -6.37 6.78 -11.69
N PHE A 48 -6.36 6.33 -12.93
CA PHE A 48 -5.84 5.00 -13.24
C PHE A 48 -4.37 4.84 -12.80
N ASP A 49 -3.58 5.91 -12.88
CA ASP A 49 -2.18 5.87 -12.46
C ASP A 49 -2.00 5.74 -10.94
N GLN A 50 -3.04 6.00 -10.15
CA GLN A 50 -2.99 5.78 -8.69
C GLN A 50 -2.97 4.29 -8.33
N THR A 51 -3.25 3.41 -9.29
CA THR A 51 -3.14 1.96 -9.06
C THR A 51 -1.71 1.56 -8.69
N TYR A 52 -0.70 2.24 -9.23
CA TYR A 52 0.69 1.98 -8.88
C TYR A 52 0.97 2.29 -7.41
N LYS A 53 0.41 3.38 -6.92
CA LYS A 53 0.56 3.76 -5.51
C LYS A 53 -0.09 2.72 -4.60
N LEU A 54 -1.29 2.27 -4.95
CA LEU A 54 -1.99 1.25 -4.17
C LEU A 54 -1.22 -0.08 -4.19
N ALA A 55 -0.68 -0.45 -5.35
CA ALA A 55 0.14 -1.66 -5.47
C ALA A 55 1.36 -1.59 -4.55
N SER A 56 2.01 -0.44 -4.48
CA SER A 56 3.15 -0.20 -3.59
C SER A 56 2.76 -0.34 -2.12
N ILE A 57 1.66 0.28 -1.72
CA ILE A 57 1.16 0.18 -0.33
C ILE A 57 0.91 -1.28 0.02
N ARG A 58 0.22 -1.99 -0.86
CA ARG A 58 -0.13 -3.40 -0.64
C ARG A 58 1.12 -4.26 -0.52
N TYR A 59 2.10 -4.05 -1.39
CA TYR A 59 3.36 -4.79 -1.37
C TYR A 59 4.12 -4.56 -0.05
N MET A 60 4.22 -3.32 0.37
CA MET A 60 4.88 -2.98 1.62
C MET A 60 4.18 -3.59 2.82
N ARG A 61 2.84 -3.59 2.83
CA ARG A 61 2.09 -4.24 3.90
C ARG A 61 2.37 -5.74 3.95
N LYS A 62 2.51 -6.38 2.80
CA LYS A 62 2.87 -7.80 2.72
C LYS A 62 4.27 -8.07 3.28
N LEU A 63 5.18 -7.12 3.12
CA LEU A 63 6.52 -7.20 3.68
C LEU A 63 6.56 -6.94 5.19
N GLY A 64 5.41 -6.63 5.79
CA GLY A 64 5.32 -6.40 7.22
C GLY A 64 5.47 -4.95 7.66
N TYR A 65 5.46 -4.01 6.71
CA TYR A 65 5.48 -2.59 7.07
C TYR A 65 4.17 -2.19 7.76
N SER A 66 4.29 -1.42 8.82
CA SER A 66 3.13 -0.79 9.44
C SER A 66 2.59 0.32 8.54
N ILE A 67 1.37 0.77 8.82
CA ILE A 67 0.79 1.90 8.10
C ILE A 67 1.64 3.15 8.27
N GLU A 68 2.18 3.36 9.47
CA GLU A 68 3.06 4.50 9.76
C GLU A 68 4.34 4.43 8.94
N ALA A 69 4.91 3.24 8.81
CA ALA A 69 6.12 3.03 8.01
C ALA A 69 5.84 3.26 6.52
N VAL A 70 4.67 2.84 6.04
CA VAL A 70 4.25 3.11 4.65
C VAL A 70 4.17 4.61 4.41
N ARG A 71 3.59 5.35 5.35
CA ARG A 71 3.49 6.81 5.24
C ARG A 71 4.86 7.45 5.21
N ASP A 72 5.75 7.03 6.11
CA ASP A 72 7.12 7.55 6.16
C ASP A 72 7.85 7.31 4.85
N PHE A 73 7.68 6.14 4.26
CA PHE A 73 8.27 5.80 2.97
C PHE A 73 7.74 6.73 1.87
N GLN A 74 6.43 6.99 1.86
CA GLN A 74 5.82 7.88 0.87
C GLN A 74 6.33 9.31 0.99
N ASP A 75 6.66 9.73 2.21
CA ASP A 75 7.17 11.07 2.47
C ASP A 75 8.66 11.21 2.15
N THR A 76 9.33 10.10 1.86
CA THR A 76 10.74 10.09 1.51
C THR A 76 10.91 10.69 0.11
N LYS A 77 11.71 11.75 0.01
CA LYS A 77 11.90 12.48 -1.25
C LYS A 77 13.10 11.99 -2.05
N SER A 78 14.01 11.25 -1.41
CA SER A 78 15.23 10.75 -2.04
C SER A 78 15.07 9.28 -2.41
N PRO A 79 15.28 8.89 -3.69
CA PRO A 79 15.28 7.49 -4.08
C PRO A 79 16.31 6.65 -3.34
N ASP A 80 17.49 7.23 -3.04
CA ASP A 80 18.54 6.52 -2.32
C ASP A 80 18.13 6.21 -0.89
N GLU A 81 17.50 7.16 -0.22
CA GLU A 81 16.99 6.96 1.13
C GLU A 81 15.88 5.93 1.17
N ALA A 82 14.97 5.98 0.19
CA ALA A 82 13.90 5.02 0.06
C ALA A 82 14.44 3.60 -0.10
N LEU A 83 15.45 3.45 -0.98
CA LEU A 83 16.09 2.16 -1.19
C LEU A 83 16.78 1.65 0.08
N LYS A 84 17.46 2.54 0.79
CA LYS A 84 18.11 2.19 2.06
C LYS A 84 17.11 1.66 3.07
N ARG A 85 15.98 2.33 3.23
CA ARG A 85 14.92 1.91 4.15
C ARG A 85 14.34 0.55 3.76
N LEU A 86 14.14 0.32 2.47
CA LEU A 86 13.65 -0.97 1.99
C LEU A 86 14.63 -2.09 2.29
N LYS A 87 15.93 -1.85 2.08
CA LYS A 87 16.96 -2.85 2.37
C LYS A 87 17.03 -3.17 3.85
N GLU A 88 16.95 -2.16 4.70
CA GLU A 88 16.95 -2.35 6.16
C GLU A 88 15.76 -3.19 6.62
N ARG A 89 14.59 -2.90 6.09
CA ARG A 89 13.39 -3.66 6.44
C ARG A 89 13.45 -5.09 5.94
N SER A 90 13.93 -5.28 4.71
CA SER A 90 14.10 -6.61 4.13
C SER A 90 15.05 -7.47 4.97
N ALA A 91 16.17 -6.88 5.41
CA ALA A 91 17.12 -7.56 6.27
C ALA A 91 16.52 -7.96 7.62
N ALA A 92 15.71 -7.07 8.21
CA ALA A 92 15.04 -7.35 9.48
C ALA A 92 14.03 -8.48 9.34
N ILE A 93 13.27 -8.51 8.26
CA ILE A 93 12.30 -9.58 7.99
C ILE A 93 13.03 -10.91 7.79
N HIS A 94 14.12 -10.90 7.05
CA HIS A 94 14.91 -12.09 6.82
C HIS A 94 15.48 -12.66 8.13
N ALA A 95 15.96 -11.79 9.00
CA ALA A 95 16.47 -12.20 10.32
C ALA A 95 15.38 -12.84 11.18
N GLN A 96 14.18 -12.27 11.16
CA GLN A 96 13.03 -12.83 11.88
C GLN A 96 12.65 -14.20 11.34
N TRP A 97 12.67 -14.36 10.03
CA TRP A 97 12.37 -15.63 9.40
C TRP A 97 13.38 -16.70 9.80
N GLU A 98 14.68 -16.38 9.78
CA GLU A 98 15.73 -17.30 10.20
C GLU A 98 15.56 -17.73 11.65
N GLU A 99 15.22 -16.81 12.52
CA GLU A 99 14.99 -17.12 13.94
C GLU A 99 13.81 -18.07 14.11
N MET A 100 12.72 -17.84 13.38
CA MET A 100 11.55 -18.72 13.41
C MET A 100 11.92 -20.12 12.94
N MET A 101 12.74 -20.24 11.90
CA MET A 101 13.19 -21.54 11.41
C MET A 101 14.06 -22.26 12.43
N ARG A 102 14.90 -21.54 13.17
CA ARG A 102 15.71 -22.13 14.25
C ARG A 102 14.83 -22.68 15.37
N ILE A 103 13.82 -21.94 15.75
CA ILE A 103 12.87 -22.37 16.78
C ILE A 103 12.12 -23.62 16.33
N ASP A 104 11.67 -23.64 15.08
CA ASP A 104 10.97 -24.77 14.51
C ASP A 104 11.82 -26.05 14.55
N HIS A 105 13.11 -25.94 14.19
CA HIS A 105 14.04 -27.05 14.27
C HIS A 105 14.25 -27.54 15.70
N ALA A 106 14.25 -26.65 16.66
CA ALA A 106 14.43 -27.01 18.07
C ALA A 106 13.23 -27.79 18.63
N ILE A 107 12.04 -27.53 18.10
CA ILE A 107 10.82 -28.21 18.53
C ILE A 107 10.72 -29.62 17.92
N LEU A 108 11.20 -29.77 16.71
CA LEU A 108 11.20 -31.06 16.02
C LEU A 108 12.29 -31.97 16.54
#